data_f056fbad3b5577155c700c77d6624335
#
_entry.id   f056fbad3b5577155c700c77d6624335
#
_cell.length_a   1.000
_cell.length_b   1.000
_cell.length_c   1.000
_cell.angle_alpha   90.00
_cell.angle_beta   90.00
_cell.angle_gamma   90.00
#
_symmetry.space_group_name_H-M   'P 1'
#
loop_
_entity.id
_entity.type
_entity.pdbx_description
1 polymer ?
#
loop_
_entity_poly.entity_id
_entity_poly.type
_entity_poly.pdbx_seq_one_letter_code
_entity_poly.pdbx_strand_id
1 'polypeptide(L)'
;MAVTFTDKAAGELRTRLRALGADGVRASTFHSAALALLRHFEGDPGRILPSKAPLLRRIGNSLPGAFRFRPAGDLATEIEWAKNRRLTPDTYRDWLGDHEPPIPPDLSLRVFRDYERRKGAEGLLDFEDLLEHAARMLERDDSVRAAVHHRWRSFTVDEYQDVNLLQQALLDLWLGGRDDLCAVGDDYQAIYGFTGASAEWLLALPRRFSQARVVRLERNYRSTPQVIELANRLVPRLGGSAKTLASTLPDGPEPVVGPALNVVAHVRQLNAGGIPLEQMAVLVRTNARTSEFEEAFHDAAIPFQGASLLARDAARQLLKALRGRRGPAAEVVRELAAQQGLLTEVPDKLGEREQTRQADLARLVRLAEEFPGEVDGFVELLHERFGKSSGSGVHLLTLHRAKGLEWEAVFLPRVEEGELPVRRGDIAEERRLFYVGLTRAKRHLLVTWEGKPSRFLEELGVRAAAPPLPKREKAVLEQTPAVQALKEWRLARARADEVPAYVVFNDRTLAELVARTPRTLAELATVPGIGPAKLERYGPELLARLADVA
;
A
#
# COMPACT_ATOMS: atom_id res chain seq x y z
N MET A 1 5.05 -33.27 -4.86
CA MET A 1 5.54 -31.92 -5.17
C MET A 1 5.05 -30.95 -4.12
N ALA A 2 5.91 -30.05 -3.62
CA ALA A 2 5.52 -28.97 -2.72
C ALA A 2 5.41 -27.65 -3.49
N VAL A 3 4.33 -26.92 -3.32
CA VAL A 3 4.03 -25.67 -4.03
C VAL A 3 3.80 -24.55 -3.03
N THR A 4 4.38 -23.39 -3.28
CA THR A 4 4.21 -22.17 -2.47
C THR A 4 4.14 -20.94 -3.38
N PHE A 5 3.95 -19.74 -2.80
CA PHE A 5 3.69 -18.52 -3.58
C PHE A 5 4.96 -17.73 -3.93
N THR A 6 6.04 -17.85 -3.16
CA THR A 6 7.25 -17.04 -3.39
C THR A 6 8.48 -17.93 -3.59
N ASP A 7 9.42 -17.45 -4.42
CA ASP A 7 10.69 -18.17 -4.63
C ASP A 7 11.52 -18.28 -3.35
N LYS A 8 11.40 -17.31 -2.43
CA LYS A 8 12.02 -17.38 -1.10
C LYS A 8 11.46 -18.54 -0.30
N ALA A 9 10.13 -18.66 -0.18
CA ALA A 9 9.48 -19.77 0.54
C ALA A 9 9.80 -21.13 -0.13
N ALA A 10 9.82 -21.19 -1.46
CA ALA A 10 10.25 -22.40 -2.18
C ALA A 10 11.70 -22.75 -1.87
N GLY A 11 12.59 -21.76 -1.73
CA GLY A 11 13.98 -21.94 -1.32
C GLY A 11 14.11 -22.48 0.10
N GLU A 12 13.38 -21.92 1.04
CA GLU A 12 13.34 -22.37 2.44
C GLU A 12 12.78 -23.79 2.55
N LEU A 13 11.70 -24.11 1.83
CA LEU A 13 11.16 -25.47 1.77
C LEU A 13 12.19 -26.47 1.25
N ARG A 14 12.91 -26.14 0.16
CA ARG A 14 13.99 -27.01 -0.36
C ARG A 14 15.07 -27.28 0.68
N THR A 15 15.49 -26.24 1.40
CA THR A 15 16.53 -26.38 2.45
C THR A 15 16.04 -27.29 3.59
N ARG A 16 14.80 -27.10 4.05
CA ARG A 16 14.21 -27.93 5.12
C ARG A 16 13.98 -29.38 4.68
N LEU A 17 13.50 -29.60 3.46
CA LEU A 17 13.28 -30.93 2.90
C LEU A 17 14.60 -31.72 2.81
N ARG A 18 15.69 -31.09 2.36
CA ARG A 18 17.02 -31.69 2.35
C ARG A 18 17.51 -32.04 3.76
N ALA A 19 17.32 -31.14 4.73
CA ALA A 19 17.69 -31.39 6.12
C ALA A 19 16.92 -32.59 6.74
N LEU A 20 15.73 -32.88 6.22
CA LEU A 20 14.90 -34.02 6.62
C LEU A 20 15.15 -35.28 5.78
N GLY A 21 16.11 -35.28 4.85
CA GLY A 21 16.41 -36.40 3.95
C GLY A 21 15.33 -36.66 2.90
N ALA A 22 14.48 -35.68 2.60
CA ALA A 22 13.41 -35.77 1.61
C ALA A 22 13.83 -35.18 0.24
N ASP A 23 14.99 -35.58 -0.27
CA ASP A 23 15.60 -35.04 -1.50
C ASP A 23 14.76 -35.30 -2.76
N GLY A 24 13.90 -36.30 -2.75
CA GLY A 24 12.98 -36.62 -3.84
C GLY A 24 11.80 -35.65 -4.00
N VAL A 25 11.57 -34.75 -3.03
CA VAL A 25 10.47 -33.80 -3.06
C VAL A 25 10.89 -32.51 -3.75
N ARG A 26 10.25 -32.20 -4.86
CA ARG A 26 10.46 -30.92 -5.57
C ARG A 26 9.62 -29.82 -4.91
N ALA A 27 10.27 -28.74 -4.45
CA ALA A 27 9.60 -27.53 -3.99
C ALA A 27 9.74 -26.41 -5.03
N SER A 28 8.62 -25.74 -5.37
CA SER A 28 8.54 -24.74 -6.44
C SER A 28 7.39 -23.76 -6.19
N THR A 29 7.37 -22.66 -6.93
CA THR A 29 6.15 -21.82 -7.07
C THR A 29 5.27 -22.36 -8.20
N PHE A 30 3.99 -21.98 -8.22
CA PHE A 30 3.09 -22.31 -9.35
C PHE A 30 3.69 -21.89 -10.69
N HIS A 31 4.20 -20.67 -10.79
CA HIS A 31 4.80 -20.11 -12.00
C HIS A 31 6.06 -20.86 -12.44
N SER A 32 6.95 -21.15 -11.49
CA SER A 32 8.17 -21.90 -11.80
C SER A 32 7.88 -23.34 -12.22
N ALA A 33 6.83 -23.96 -11.67
CA ALA A 33 6.38 -25.29 -12.06
C ALA A 33 5.75 -25.27 -13.45
N ALA A 34 4.87 -24.31 -13.74
CA ALA A 34 4.25 -24.13 -15.06
C ALA A 34 5.31 -23.89 -16.14
N LEU A 35 6.27 -22.98 -15.90
CA LEU A 35 7.37 -22.71 -16.84
C LEU A 35 8.20 -23.97 -17.11
N ALA A 36 8.48 -24.77 -16.07
CA ALA A 36 9.24 -26.02 -16.24
C ALA A 36 8.47 -27.07 -17.05
N LEU A 37 7.14 -27.11 -16.93
CA LEU A 37 6.28 -27.99 -17.75
C LEU A 37 6.28 -27.54 -19.21
N LEU A 38 6.04 -26.26 -19.47
CA LEU A 38 6.05 -25.72 -20.84
C LEU A 38 7.38 -26.00 -21.53
N ARG A 39 8.50 -25.72 -20.86
CA ARG A 39 9.85 -26.00 -21.39
C ARG A 39 10.10 -27.47 -21.69
N HIS A 40 9.52 -28.36 -20.90
CA HIS A 40 9.72 -29.80 -21.06
C HIS A 40 8.93 -30.38 -22.25
N PHE A 41 7.67 -29.93 -22.45
CA PHE A 41 6.78 -30.53 -23.44
C PHE A 41 6.64 -29.71 -24.73
N GLU A 42 6.77 -28.38 -24.68
CA GLU A 42 6.58 -27.49 -25.83
C GLU A 42 7.86 -26.72 -26.22
N GLY A 43 8.90 -26.75 -25.37
CA GLY A 43 10.11 -25.98 -25.57
C GLY A 43 10.09 -24.60 -24.88
N ASP A 44 10.93 -23.67 -25.31
CA ASP A 44 10.97 -22.35 -24.72
C ASP A 44 9.67 -21.58 -25.03
N PRO A 45 8.87 -21.18 -24.03
CA PRO A 45 7.61 -20.49 -24.26
C PRO A 45 7.78 -19.05 -24.79
N GLY A 46 9.00 -18.54 -24.85
CA GLY A 46 9.31 -17.19 -25.32
C GLY A 46 9.73 -16.23 -24.21
N ARG A 47 9.75 -14.95 -24.55
CA ARG A 47 10.27 -13.89 -23.65
C ARG A 47 9.23 -13.47 -22.61
N ILE A 48 9.55 -13.66 -21.34
CA ILE A 48 8.68 -13.29 -20.22
C ILE A 48 8.90 -11.82 -19.88
N LEU A 49 7.79 -11.07 -19.72
CA LEU A 49 7.77 -9.71 -19.22
C LEU A 49 8.09 -9.69 -17.72
N PRO A 50 9.17 -9.05 -17.29
CA PRO A 50 9.44 -8.91 -15.85
C PRO A 50 8.46 -7.95 -15.15
N SER A 51 7.79 -7.10 -15.93
CA SER A 51 6.78 -6.15 -15.45
C SER A 51 5.85 -5.69 -16.57
N LYS A 52 4.56 -5.60 -16.30
CA LYS A 52 3.54 -5.05 -17.20
C LYS A 52 3.68 -3.52 -17.38
N ALA A 53 4.32 -2.84 -16.40
CA ALA A 53 4.35 -1.38 -16.32
C ALA A 53 4.87 -0.64 -17.56
N PRO A 54 5.92 -1.08 -18.29
CA PRO A 54 6.38 -0.39 -19.48
C PRO A 54 5.35 -0.33 -20.62
N LEU A 55 4.65 -1.45 -20.85
CA LEU A 55 3.56 -1.52 -21.84
C LEU A 55 2.38 -0.64 -21.41
N LEU A 56 1.97 -0.76 -20.16
CA LEU A 56 0.83 -0.03 -19.62
C LEU A 56 1.06 1.48 -19.55
N ARG A 57 2.28 1.97 -19.32
CA ARG A 57 2.61 3.40 -19.43
C ARG A 57 2.37 3.92 -20.86
N ARG A 58 2.80 3.15 -21.87
CA ARG A 58 2.57 3.53 -23.29
C ARG A 58 1.08 3.58 -23.63
N ILE A 59 0.29 2.65 -23.09
CA ILE A 59 -1.17 2.62 -23.26
C ILE A 59 -1.83 3.75 -22.49
N GLY A 60 -1.43 3.96 -21.22
CA GLY A 60 -1.95 5.02 -20.35
C GLY A 60 -1.83 6.41 -20.95
N ASN A 61 -0.73 6.70 -21.67
CA ASN A 61 -0.54 7.97 -22.36
C ASN A 61 -1.59 8.26 -23.46
N SER A 62 -2.28 7.24 -23.97
CA SER A 62 -3.36 7.38 -24.96
C SER A 62 -4.75 7.53 -24.34
N LEU A 63 -4.87 7.46 -23.03
CA LEU A 63 -6.13 7.62 -22.31
C LEU A 63 -6.57 9.10 -22.29
N PRO A 64 -7.88 9.37 -22.12
CA PRO A 64 -8.40 10.73 -21.91
C PRO A 64 -7.68 11.43 -20.76
N GLY A 65 -7.57 12.77 -20.81
CA GLY A 65 -6.74 13.58 -19.92
C GLY A 65 -6.85 13.25 -18.43
N ALA A 66 -8.08 13.05 -17.93
CA ALA A 66 -8.33 12.70 -16.53
C ALA A 66 -7.73 11.34 -16.10
N PHE A 67 -7.40 10.45 -17.04
CA PHE A 67 -6.90 9.10 -16.77
C PHE A 67 -5.47 8.86 -17.28
N ARG A 68 -4.90 9.85 -18.00
CA ARG A 68 -3.58 9.73 -18.65
C ARG A 68 -2.44 9.46 -17.67
N PHE A 69 -2.55 9.98 -16.45
CA PHE A 69 -1.52 9.88 -15.43
C PHE A 69 -1.77 8.73 -14.43
N ARG A 70 -2.75 7.87 -14.70
CA ARG A 70 -2.99 6.72 -13.81
C ARG A 70 -1.76 5.83 -13.75
N PRO A 71 -1.34 5.37 -12.55
CA PRO A 71 -0.18 4.52 -12.42
C PRO A 71 -0.37 3.25 -13.22
N ALA A 72 0.64 2.90 -13.99
CA ALA A 72 0.68 1.62 -14.68
C ALA A 72 0.49 0.43 -13.74
N GLY A 73 0.80 0.63 -12.44
CA GLY A 73 0.61 -0.38 -11.42
C GLY A 73 -0.84 -0.68 -11.08
N ASP A 74 -1.73 0.32 -11.03
CA ASP A 74 -3.16 0.08 -10.79
C ASP A 74 -3.79 -0.63 -11.99
N LEU A 75 -3.40 -0.23 -13.21
CA LEU A 75 -3.82 -0.91 -14.43
C LEU A 75 -3.28 -2.35 -14.51
N ALA A 76 -2.05 -2.59 -14.01
CA ALA A 76 -1.46 -3.93 -13.96
C ALA A 76 -2.23 -4.84 -12.98
N THR A 77 -2.56 -4.33 -11.81
CA THR A 77 -3.35 -5.07 -10.81
C THR A 77 -4.72 -5.47 -11.36
N GLU A 78 -5.38 -4.57 -12.12
CA GLU A 78 -6.65 -4.88 -12.76
C GLU A 78 -6.53 -6.01 -13.80
N ILE A 79 -5.50 -5.97 -14.64
CA ILE A 79 -5.24 -7.04 -15.62
C ILE A 79 -4.88 -8.35 -14.91
N GLU A 80 -4.10 -8.31 -13.84
CA GLU A 80 -3.78 -9.46 -13.00
C GLU A 80 -5.05 -10.08 -12.41
N TRP A 81 -5.92 -9.24 -11.83
CA TRP A 81 -7.20 -9.68 -11.30
C TRP A 81 -8.05 -10.40 -12.36
N ALA A 82 -8.17 -9.81 -13.56
CA ALA A 82 -8.93 -10.41 -14.66
C ALA A 82 -8.33 -11.74 -15.12
N LYS A 83 -7.03 -11.78 -15.39
CA LYS A 83 -6.33 -12.99 -15.88
C LYS A 83 -6.30 -14.10 -14.83
N ASN A 84 -6.12 -13.76 -13.55
CA ASN A 84 -6.18 -14.72 -12.46
C ASN A 84 -7.57 -15.36 -12.29
N ARG A 85 -8.62 -14.73 -12.86
CA ARG A 85 -9.97 -15.29 -12.99
C ARG A 85 -10.23 -15.94 -14.35
N ARG A 86 -9.19 -16.13 -15.16
CA ARG A 86 -9.25 -16.66 -16.53
C ARG A 86 -10.14 -15.82 -17.46
N LEU A 87 -10.29 -14.51 -17.17
CA LEU A 87 -11.03 -13.61 -18.04
C LEU A 87 -10.16 -13.15 -19.20
N THR A 88 -10.79 -13.04 -20.36
CA THR A 88 -10.21 -12.43 -21.57
C THR A 88 -10.80 -11.04 -21.78
N PRO A 89 -10.25 -10.19 -22.66
CA PRO A 89 -10.88 -8.93 -23.01
C PRO A 89 -12.34 -9.08 -23.48
N ASP A 90 -12.70 -10.22 -24.06
CA ASP A 90 -14.07 -10.46 -24.57
C ASP A 90 -15.06 -10.82 -23.46
N THR A 91 -14.59 -11.44 -22.38
CA THR A 91 -15.43 -11.85 -21.25
C THR A 91 -15.34 -10.88 -20.05
N TYR A 92 -14.37 -9.97 -20.04
CA TYR A 92 -14.06 -9.10 -18.90
C TYR A 92 -15.26 -8.32 -18.40
N ARG A 93 -16.03 -7.69 -19.31
CA ARG A 93 -17.14 -6.80 -18.92
C ARG A 93 -18.28 -7.56 -18.27
N ASP A 94 -18.58 -8.75 -18.77
CA ASP A 94 -19.73 -9.56 -18.32
C ASP A 94 -19.50 -10.17 -16.93
N TRP A 95 -18.23 -10.29 -16.51
CA TRP A 95 -17.83 -10.91 -15.25
C TRP A 95 -17.31 -9.94 -14.20
N LEU A 96 -17.49 -8.63 -14.40
CA LEU A 96 -17.10 -7.64 -13.39
C LEU A 96 -17.91 -7.79 -12.10
N GLY A 97 -19.22 -8.08 -12.17
CA GLY A 97 -20.08 -8.12 -11.00
C GLY A 97 -20.00 -6.79 -10.21
N ASP A 98 -19.73 -6.89 -8.92
CA ASP A 98 -19.55 -5.74 -8.02
C ASP A 98 -18.09 -5.20 -8.01
N HIS A 99 -17.21 -5.75 -8.84
CA HIS A 99 -15.82 -5.29 -8.90
C HIS A 99 -15.72 -3.91 -9.56
N GLU A 100 -15.11 -2.96 -8.85
CA GLU A 100 -14.87 -1.60 -9.35
C GLU A 100 -13.42 -1.47 -9.88
N PRO A 101 -13.19 -1.40 -11.19
CA PRO A 101 -11.86 -1.17 -11.74
C PRO A 101 -11.34 0.24 -11.43
N PRO A 102 -10.00 0.48 -11.50
CA PRO A 102 -9.36 1.75 -11.14
C PRO A 102 -9.72 2.92 -12.09
N ILE A 103 -10.24 2.61 -13.26
CA ILE A 103 -10.76 3.54 -14.27
C ILE A 103 -12.10 3.01 -14.79
N PRO A 104 -12.94 3.80 -15.48
CA PRO A 104 -14.22 3.34 -15.99
C PRO A 104 -14.13 2.00 -16.73
N PRO A 105 -15.09 1.08 -16.56
CA PRO A 105 -15.04 -0.28 -17.11
C PRO A 105 -14.72 -0.36 -18.60
N ASP A 106 -15.28 0.53 -19.40
CA ASP A 106 -15.02 0.58 -20.84
C ASP A 106 -13.57 0.97 -21.19
N LEU A 107 -12.98 1.86 -20.38
CA LEU A 107 -11.58 2.23 -20.52
C LEU A 107 -10.67 1.11 -20.02
N SER A 108 -11.03 0.41 -18.94
CA SER A 108 -10.30 -0.77 -18.44
C SER A 108 -10.30 -1.88 -19.48
N LEU A 109 -11.44 -2.18 -20.10
CA LEU A 109 -11.55 -3.12 -21.22
C LEU A 109 -10.64 -2.72 -22.38
N ARG A 110 -10.66 -1.44 -22.78
CA ARG A 110 -9.79 -0.93 -23.85
C ARG A 110 -8.31 -1.12 -23.49
N VAL A 111 -7.91 -0.79 -22.26
CA VAL A 111 -6.53 -0.98 -21.77
C VAL A 111 -6.15 -2.47 -21.82
N PHE A 112 -7.02 -3.36 -21.34
CA PHE A 112 -6.77 -4.79 -21.32
C PHE A 112 -6.61 -5.34 -22.75
N ARG A 113 -7.50 -4.97 -23.69
CA ARG A 113 -7.42 -5.36 -25.11
C ARG A 113 -6.15 -4.84 -25.78
N ASP A 114 -5.79 -3.58 -25.56
CA ASP A 114 -4.57 -2.98 -26.10
C ASP A 114 -3.30 -3.62 -25.51
N TYR A 115 -3.34 -3.98 -24.22
CA TYR A 115 -2.26 -4.68 -23.55
C TYR A 115 -2.01 -6.06 -24.16
N GLU A 116 -3.04 -6.90 -24.29
CA GLU A 116 -2.93 -8.23 -24.87
C GLU A 116 -2.47 -8.17 -26.33
N ARG A 117 -3.03 -7.25 -27.13
CA ARG A 117 -2.63 -7.04 -28.51
C ARG A 117 -1.16 -6.67 -28.67
N ARG A 118 -0.65 -5.70 -27.87
CA ARG A 118 0.75 -5.27 -27.94
C ARG A 118 1.69 -6.33 -27.43
N LYS A 119 1.34 -6.99 -26.32
CA LYS A 119 2.09 -8.11 -25.76
C LYS A 119 2.25 -9.22 -26.79
N GLY A 120 1.16 -9.62 -27.46
CA GLY A 120 1.19 -10.64 -28.52
C GLY A 120 2.00 -10.22 -29.74
N ALA A 121 1.88 -8.96 -30.20
CA ALA A 121 2.65 -8.44 -31.34
C ALA A 121 4.17 -8.40 -31.07
N GLU A 122 4.60 -8.25 -29.82
CA GLU A 122 6.00 -8.29 -29.40
C GLU A 122 6.50 -9.70 -29.01
N GLY A 123 5.64 -10.74 -29.14
CA GLY A 123 5.97 -12.13 -28.77
C GLY A 123 6.28 -12.28 -27.28
N LEU A 124 5.61 -11.51 -26.43
CA LEU A 124 5.85 -11.45 -24.98
C LEU A 124 4.78 -12.22 -24.22
N LEU A 125 5.18 -12.84 -23.11
CA LEU A 125 4.31 -13.47 -22.13
C LEU A 125 4.40 -12.75 -20.80
N ASP A 126 3.29 -12.62 -20.08
CA ASP A 126 3.32 -12.26 -18.65
C ASP A 126 3.23 -13.52 -17.76
N PHE A 127 3.26 -13.32 -16.46
CA PHE A 127 3.26 -14.42 -15.51
C PHE A 127 1.95 -15.24 -15.55
N GLU A 128 0.81 -14.59 -15.77
CA GLU A 128 -0.48 -15.28 -15.88
C GLU A 128 -0.57 -16.12 -17.16
N ASP A 129 0.08 -15.67 -18.25
CA ASP A 129 0.16 -16.47 -19.49
C ASP A 129 0.87 -17.80 -19.25
N LEU A 130 1.90 -17.84 -18.42
CA LEU A 130 2.61 -19.09 -18.11
C LEU A 130 1.67 -20.13 -17.48
N LEU A 131 0.84 -19.68 -16.53
CA LEU A 131 -0.14 -20.56 -15.89
C LEU A 131 -1.23 -21.00 -16.85
N GLU A 132 -1.78 -20.05 -17.63
CA GLU A 132 -2.85 -20.32 -18.58
C GLU A 132 -2.37 -21.23 -19.73
N HIS A 133 -1.16 -21.02 -20.27
CA HIS A 133 -0.61 -21.90 -21.30
C HIS A 133 -0.37 -23.32 -20.74
N ALA A 134 0.17 -23.44 -19.53
CA ALA A 134 0.34 -24.75 -18.91
C ALA A 134 -1.01 -25.44 -18.65
N ALA A 135 -2.02 -24.69 -18.21
CA ALA A 135 -3.37 -25.24 -18.03
C ALA A 135 -3.95 -25.72 -19.38
N ARG A 136 -3.91 -24.88 -20.43
CA ARG A 136 -4.40 -25.24 -21.77
C ARG A 136 -3.65 -26.43 -22.38
N MET A 137 -2.32 -26.51 -22.20
CA MET A 137 -1.53 -27.66 -22.65
C MET A 137 -2.05 -28.95 -22.02
N LEU A 138 -2.32 -28.94 -20.71
CA LEU A 138 -2.87 -30.10 -19.99
C LEU A 138 -4.35 -30.37 -20.35
N GLU A 139 -5.14 -29.35 -20.68
CA GLU A 139 -6.54 -29.51 -21.11
C GLU A 139 -6.65 -30.19 -22.48
N ARG A 140 -5.74 -29.87 -23.41
CA ARG A 140 -5.80 -30.35 -24.80
C ARG A 140 -5.04 -31.64 -25.07
N ASP A 141 -4.05 -32.03 -24.23
CA ASP A 141 -3.17 -33.15 -24.50
C ASP A 141 -3.20 -34.17 -23.35
N ASP A 142 -3.91 -35.29 -23.58
CA ASP A 142 -4.07 -36.37 -22.61
C ASP A 142 -2.75 -37.08 -22.31
N SER A 143 -1.81 -37.12 -23.26
CA SER A 143 -0.53 -37.79 -23.09
C SER A 143 0.38 -36.96 -22.17
N VAL A 144 0.40 -35.65 -22.33
CA VAL A 144 1.10 -34.72 -21.45
C VAL A 144 0.51 -34.78 -20.05
N ARG A 145 -0.82 -34.79 -19.92
CA ARG A 145 -1.52 -34.91 -18.64
C ARG A 145 -1.16 -36.22 -17.93
N ALA A 146 -1.16 -37.32 -18.63
CA ALA A 146 -0.78 -38.64 -18.09
C ALA A 146 0.68 -38.66 -17.62
N ALA A 147 1.61 -38.06 -18.38
CA ALA A 147 3.01 -37.94 -17.99
C ALA A 147 3.20 -37.10 -16.72
N VAL A 148 2.45 -35.99 -16.57
CA VAL A 148 2.45 -35.17 -15.34
C VAL A 148 1.91 -35.95 -14.15
N HIS A 149 0.80 -36.69 -14.31
CA HIS A 149 0.21 -37.52 -13.25
C HIS A 149 1.16 -38.64 -12.82
N HIS A 150 1.88 -39.26 -13.73
CA HIS A 150 2.88 -40.27 -13.43
C HIS A 150 4.07 -39.67 -12.65
N ARG A 151 4.52 -38.47 -13.02
CA ARG A 151 5.67 -37.80 -12.41
C ARG A 151 5.36 -37.26 -11.02
N TRP A 152 4.19 -36.66 -10.80
CA TRP A 152 3.78 -36.04 -9.56
C TRP A 152 2.53 -36.72 -8.99
N ARG A 153 2.77 -37.63 -8.06
CA ARG A 153 1.68 -38.43 -7.47
C ARG A 153 0.93 -37.67 -6.38
N SER A 154 1.62 -36.82 -5.61
CA SER A 154 1.04 -36.07 -4.50
C SER A 154 1.49 -34.62 -4.50
N PHE A 155 0.64 -33.76 -3.94
CA PHE A 155 0.90 -32.32 -3.83
C PHE A 155 0.76 -31.86 -2.40
N THR A 156 1.67 -30.97 -1.98
CA THR A 156 1.53 -30.18 -0.77
C THR A 156 1.52 -28.72 -1.21
N VAL A 157 0.48 -27.98 -0.87
CA VAL A 157 0.33 -26.56 -1.23
C VAL A 157 0.28 -25.75 0.05
N ASP A 158 1.23 -24.83 0.18
CA ASP A 158 1.32 -23.88 1.28
C ASP A 158 0.63 -22.55 0.93
N GLU A 159 0.19 -21.79 1.94
CA GLU A 159 -0.54 -20.53 1.79
C GLU A 159 -1.81 -20.68 0.90
N TYR A 160 -2.52 -21.79 1.02
CA TYR A 160 -3.61 -22.16 0.11
C TYR A 160 -4.75 -21.13 0.06
N GLN A 161 -4.91 -20.29 1.08
CA GLN A 161 -5.88 -19.19 1.11
C GLN A 161 -5.58 -18.07 0.08
N ASP A 162 -4.37 -18.05 -0.48
CA ASP A 162 -3.95 -17.07 -1.48
C ASP A 162 -4.07 -17.59 -2.93
N VAL A 163 -4.57 -18.82 -3.12
CA VAL A 163 -4.78 -19.42 -4.44
C VAL A 163 -5.87 -18.66 -5.19
N ASN A 164 -5.60 -18.29 -6.44
CA ASN A 164 -6.58 -17.73 -7.38
C ASN A 164 -7.20 -18.83 -8.28
N LEU A 165 -8.23 -18.47 -9.05
CA LEU A 165 -8.93 -19.42 -9.93
C LEU A 165 -8.00 -20.08 -10.96
N LEU A 166 -7.07 -19.34 -11.55
CA LEU A 166 -6.15 -19.88 -12.54
C LEU A 166 -5.17 -20.90 -11.91
N GLN A 167 -4.65 -20.61 -10.74
CA GLN A 167 -3.80 -21.53 -9.99
C GLN A 167 -4.58 -22.76 -9.52
N GLN A 168 -5.83 -22.58 -9.08
CA GLN A 168 -6.71 -23.69 -8.74
C GLN A 168 -6.98 -24.60 -9.94
N ALA A 169 -7.29 -24.03 -11.09
CA ALA A 169 -7.52 -24.80 -12.32
C ALA A 169 -6.27 -25.63 -12.71
N LEU A 170 -5.09 -25.01 -12.61
CA LEU A 170 -3.84 -25.71 -12.88
C LEU A 170 -3.57 -26.86 -11.87
N LEU A 171 -3.82 -26.63 -10.59
CA LEU A 171 -3.69 -27.66 -9.55
C LEU A 171 -4.69 -28.82 -9.82
N ASP A 172 -5.91 -28.52 -10.23
CA ASP A 172 -6.92 -29.52 -10.56
C ASP A 172 -6.50 -30.42 -11.73
N LEU A 173 -5.89 -29.81 -12.75
CA LEU A 173 -5.30 -30.53 -13.89
C LEU A 173 -4.12 -31.41 -13.46
N TRP A 174 -3.28 -30.93 -12.53
CA TRP A 174 -2.19 -31.72 -11.97
C TRP A 174 -2.67 -32.89 -11.12
N LEU A 175 -3.73 -32.69 -10.33
CA LEU A 175 -4.35 -33.75 -9.51
C LEU A 175 -5.06 -34.79 -10.39
N GLY A 176 -5.75 -34.36 -11.44
CA GLY A 176 -6.45 -35.27 -12.34
C GLY A 176 -7.53 -36.11 -11.67
N GLY A 177 -8.26 -35.53 -10.72
CA GLY A 177 -9.33 -36.22 -9.97
C GLY A 177 -8.84 -37.07 -8.79
N ARG A 178 -7.53 -37.13 -8.51
CA ARG A 178 -6.97 -37.79 -7.32
C ARG A 178 -7.16 -36.91 -6.08
N ASP A 179 -7.01 -37.50 -4.92
CA ASP A 179 -7.13 -36.86 -3.62
C ASP A 179 -5.79 -36.74 -2.85
N ASP A 180 -4.67 -37.03 -3.53
CA ASP A 180 -3.32 -36.95 -2.95
C ASP A 180 -2.86 -35.48 -2.76
N LEU A 181 -3.62 -34.73 -1.97
CA LEU A 181 -3.40 -33.31 -1.69
C LEU A 181 -3.29 -33.06 -0.18
N CYS A 182 -2.21 -32.39 0.22
CA CYS A 182 -2.09 -31.73 1.50
C CYS A 182 -2.11 -30.21 1.29
N ALA A 183 -3.14 -29.52 1.74
CA ALA A 183 -3.24 -28.08 1.69
C ALA A 183 -3.02 -27.48 3.08
N VAL A 184 -2.13 -26.50 3.16
CA VAL A 184 -1.84 -25.74 4.37
C VAL A 184 -2.21 -24.29 4.11
N GLY A 185 -2.93 -23.67 5.04
CA GLY A 185 -3.34 -22.28 4.90
C GLY A 185 -4.05 -21.73 6.13
N ASP A 186 -4.17 -20.42 6.14
CA ASP A 186 -4.86 -19.68 7.18
C ASP A 186 -5.80 -18.67 6.55
N ASP A 187 -7.10 -18.97 6.53
CA ASP A 187 -8.14 -18.11 5.96
C ASP A 187 -8.23 -16.72 6.65
N TYR A 188 -7.76 -16.59 7.90
CA TYR A 188 -7.62 -15.31 8.58
C TYR A 188 -6.49 -14.43 8.02
N GLN A 189 -5.58 -15.01 7.21
CA GLN A 189 -4.51 -14.31 6.52
C GLN A 189 -4.75 -14.16 5.01
N ALA A 190 -5.98 -14.37 4.53
CA ALA A 190 -6.37 -14.14 3.13
C ALA A 190 -6.53 -12.62 2.88
N ILE A 191 -5.48 -11.99 2.35
CA ILE A 191 -5.37 -10.54 2.15
C ILE A 191 -4.99 -10.16 0.71
N TYR A 192 -5.18 -11.05 -0.26
CA TYR A 192 -4.87 -10.82 -1.68
C TYR A 192 -6.08 -10.95 -2.61
N GLY A 193 -7.30 -10.71 -2.07
CA GLY A 193 -8.54 -10.74 -2.86
C GLY A 193 -8.52 -9.75 -4.02
N PHE A 194 -7.86 -8.62 -3.86
CA PHE A 194 -7.68 -7.62 -4.92
C PHE A 194 -6.87 -8.11 -6.14
N THR A 195 -6.11 -9.21 -6.02
CA THR A 195 -5.43 -9.88 -7.15
C THR A 195 -6.19 -11.10 -7.67
N GLY A 196 -7.39 -11.37 -7.15
CA GLY A 196 -8.22 -12.51 -7.54
C GLY A 196 -8.01 -13.77 -6.70
N ALA A 197 -7.22 -13.72 -5.63
CA ALA A 197 -7.11 -14.82 -4.66
C ALA A 197 -8.42 -15.02 -3.87
N SER A 198 -8.68 -16.24 -3.39
CA SER A 198 -9.87 -16.55 -2.60
C SER A 198 -9.62 -17.65 -1.57
N ALA A 199 -9.92 -17.34 -0.30
CA ALA A 199 -9.89 -18.34 0.76
C ALA A 199 -10.97 -19.43 0.59
N GLU A 200 -11.96 -19.21 -0.26
CA GLU A 200 -13.02 -20.19 -0.56
C GLU A 200 -12.46 -21.53 -1.01
N TRP A 201 -11.35 -21.53 -1.74
CA TRP A 201 -10.69 -22.76 -2.16
C TRP A 201 -10.23 -23.61 -0.98
N LEU A 202 -9.64 -22.99 0.06
CA LEU A 202 -9.25 -23.66 1.29
C LEU A 202 -10.47 -24.16 2.08
N LEU A 203 -11.45 -23.29 2.25
CA LEU A 203 -12.66 -23.60 3.04
C LEU A 203 -13.55 -24.66 2.37
N ALA A 204 -13.49 -24.79 1.03
CA ALA A 204 -14.25 -25.79 0.29
C ALA A 204 -13.60 -27.20 0.30
N LEU A 205 -12.32 -27.33 0.66
CA LEU A 205 -11.60 -28.60 0.58
C LEU A 205 -12.32 -29.78 1.29
N PRO A 206 -12.84 -29.63 2.52
CA PRO A 206 -13.52 -30.74 3.19
C PRO A 206 -14.82 -31.17 2.51
N ARG A 207 -15.47 -30.27 1.78
CA ARG A 207 -16.68 -30.58 0.98
C ARG A 207 -16.29 -31.23 -0.36
N ARG A 208 -15.18 -30.81 -0.94
CA ARG A 208 -14.67 -31.35 -2.19
C ARG A 208 -14.08 -32.75 -2.06
N PHE A 209 -13.36 -32.99 -0.97
CA PHE A 209 -12.72 -34.27 -0.65
C PHE A 209 -13.36 -34.84 0.62
N SER A 210 -14.35 -35.72 0.47
CA SER A 210 -15.15 -36.27 1.58
C SER A 210 -14.33 -37.03 2.63
N GLN A 211 -13.14 -37.53 2.25
CA GLN A 211 -12.21 -38.21 3.13
C GLN A 211 -11.12 -37.31 3.70
N ALA A 212 -11.18 -35.99 3.43
CA ALA A 212 -10.18 -35.05 3.90
C ALA A 212 -10.14 -34.98 5.43
N ARG A 213 -8.95 -35.14 6.00
CA ARG A 213 -8.69 -34.92 7.42
C ARG A 213 -8.31 -33.45 7.62
N VAL A 214 -9.13 -32.72 8.35
CA VAL A 214 -8.82 -31.34 8.77
C VAL A 214 -8.08 -31.35 10.09
N VAL A 215 -6.86 -30.80 10.10
CA VAL A 215 -6.04 -30.61 11.30
C VAL A 215 -5.92 -29.13 11.58
N ARG A 216 -6.38 -28.69 12.76
CA ARG A 216 -6.25 -27.29 13.19
C ARG A 216 -4.99 -27.13 14.04
N LEU A 217 -4.12 -26.19 13.62
CA LEU A 217 -2.91 -25.83 14.36
C LEU A 217 -3.21 -24.56 15.18
N GLU A 218 -3.68 -24.76 16.41
CA GLU A 218 -4.11 -23.65 17.29
C GLU A 218 -3.02 -23.25 18.30
N ARG A 219 -1.94 -24.03 18.42
CA ARG A 219 -0.80 -23.72 19.28
C ARG A 219 0.10 -22.70 18.59
N ASN A 220 0.26 -21.55 19.22
CA ASN A 220 1.12 -20.48 18.73
C ASN A 220 2.46 -20.47 19.44
N TYR A 221 3.55 -20.56 18.69
CA TYR A 221 4.93 -20.58 19.18
C TYR A 221 5.69 -19.27 18.88
N ARG A 222 4.98 -18.25 18.39
CA ARG A 222 5.56 -16.97 17.96
C ARG A 222 5.38 -15.86 18.97
N SER A 223 4.15 -15.69 19.42
CA SER A 223 3.73 -14.50 20.16
C SER A 223 3.35 -14.82 21.59
N THR A 224 3.55 -13.89 22.50
CA THR A 224 3.14 -14.00 23.90
C THR A 224 1.62 -14.11 24.05
N PRO A 225 1.11 -14.65 25.17
CA PRO A 225 -0.33 -14.77 25.42
C PRO A 225 -1.08 -13.46 25.23
N GLN A 226 -0.57 -12.34 25.75
CA GLN A 226 -1.21 -11.03 25.70
C GLN A 226 -1.42 -10.52 24.27
N VAL A 227 -0.45 -10.75 23.37
CA VAL A 227 -0.58 -10.40 21.95
C VAL A 227 -1.63 -11.28 21.28
N ILE A 228 -1.63 -12.59 21.56
CA ILE A 228 -2.58 -13.55 20.97
C ILE A 228 -3.99 -13.30 21.48
N GLU A 229 -4.17 -13.01 22.76
CA GLU A 229 -5.48 -12.69 23.33
C GLU A 229 -6.09 -11.45 22.70
N LEU A 230 -5.29 -10.40 22.47
CA LEU A 230 -5.77 -9.22 21.76
C LEU A 230 -6.19 -9.56 20.32
N ALA A 231 -5.37 -10.31 19.58
CA ALA A 231 -5.70 -10.72 18.22
C ALA A 231 -6.94 -11.62 18.15
N ASN A 232 -7.12 -12.54 19.10
CA ASN A 232 -8.27 -13.43 19.19
C ASN A 232 -9.60 -12.68 19.36
N ARG A 233 -9.61 -11.47 19.89
CA ARG A 233 -10.84 -10.65 19.99
C ARG A 233 -11.45 -10.32 18.63
N LEU A 234 -10.67 -10.33 17.54
CA LEU A 234 -11.17 -10.16 16.17
C LEU A 234 -11.80 -11.44 15.60
N VAL A 235 -11.42 -12.63 16.12
CA VAL A 235 -11.81 -13.94 15.56
C VAL A 235 -13.31 -14.09 15.31
N PRO A 236 -14.22 -13.66 16.22
CA PRO A 236 -15.66 -13.79 16.00
C PRO A 236 -16.19 -13.04 14.75
N ARG A 237 -15.41 -12.11 14.21
CA ARG A 237 -15.77 -11.26 13.06
C ARG A 237 -14.95 -11.51 11.80
N LEU A 238 -13.95 -12.41 11.88
CA LEU A 238 -13.13 -12.78 10.72
C LEU A 238 -13.86 -13.69 9.74
N GLY A 239 -14.86 -14.45 10.23
CA GLY A 239 -15.56 -15.46 9.44
C GLY A 239 -14.69 -16.70 9.18
N GLY A 240 -15.09 -17.52 8.21
CA GLY A 240 -14.30 -18.68 7.78
C GLY A 240 -14.26 -19.85 8.76
N SER A 241 -13.12 -20.52 8.89
CA SER A 241 -12.94 -21.68 9.76
C SER A 241 -12.67 -21.25 11.18
N ALA A 242 -13.63 -21.48 12.09
CA ALA A 242 -13.47 -21.14 13.51
C ALA A 242 -12.23 -21.80 14.12
N LYS A 243 -11.32 -20.97 14.61
CA LYS A 243 -10.09 -21.37 15.32
C LYS A 243 -9.69 -20.27 16.29
N THR A 244 -9.07 -20.65 17.40
CA THR A 244 -8.58 -19.72 18.42
C THR A 244 -7.15 -20.10 18.76
N LEU A 245 -6.23 -19.16 18.56
CA LEU A 245 -4.83 -19.39 18.84
C LEU A 245 -4.57 -19.37 20.35
N ALA A 246 -3.76 -20.30 20.83
CA ALA A 246 -3.26 -20.36 22.20
C ALA A 246 -1.73 -20.27 22.20
N SER A 247 -1.16 -19.29 22.86
CA SER A 247 0.28 -19.17 23.00
C SER A 247 0.86 -20.29 23.86
N THR A 248 2.04 -20.77 23.47
CA THR A 248 2.85 -21.71 24.27
C THR A 248 4.01 -20.99 24.98
N LEU A 249 4.15 -19.69 24.76
CA LEU A 249 5.20 -18.87 25.36
C LEU A 249 4.79 -18.39 26.75
N PRO A 250 5.76 -18.02 27.61
CA PRO A 250 5.48 -17.36 28.87
C PRO A 250 4.84 -15.98 28.65
N ASP A 251 4.24 -15.46 29.72
CA ASP A 251 3.65 -14.13 29.72
C ASP A 251 4.65 -13.06 29.29
N GLY A 252 4.14 -12.12 28.49
CA GLY A 252 4.85 -10.95 28.01
C GLY A 252 4.24 -9.64 28.51
N PRO A 253 4.70 -8.51 28.01
CA PRO A 253 4.09 -7.22 28.32
C PRO A 253 2.70 -7.10 27.68
N GLU A 254 1.83 -6.36 28.33
CA GLU A 254 0.53 -5.99 27.78
C GLU A 254 0.69 -5.14 26.51
N PRO A 255 -0.10 -5.39 25.45
CA PRO A 255 -0.15 -4.48 24.32
C PRO A 255 -0.54 -3.06 24.70
N VAL A 256 0.18 -2.08 24.20
CA VAL A 256 -0.12 -0.67 24.45
C VAL A 256 -1.10 -0.19 23.39
N VAL A 257 -2.34 0.15 23.76
CA VAL A 257 -3.38 0.58 22.84
C VAL A 257 -3.93 1.93 23.32
N GLY A 258 -3.79 2.96 22.50
CA GLY A 258 -4.25 4.30 22.90
C GLY A 258 -4.12 5.36 21.81
N PRO A 259 -4.81 6.50 21.98
CA PRO A 259 -4.74 7.62 21.05
C PRO A 259 -3.41 8.37 21.16
N ALA A 260 -2.94 8.91 20.04
CA ALA A 260 -1.80 9.83 19.94
C ALA A 260 -0.51 9.35 20.64
N LEU A 261 -0.26 8.03 20.64
CA LEU A 261 0.98 7.47 21.21
C LEU A 261 2.17 7.79 20.31
N ASN A 262 3.26 8.24 20.90
CA ASN A 262 4.46 8.58 20.15
C ASN A 262 5.29 7.32 19.81
N VAL A 263 5.19 6.86 18.56
CA VAL A 263 5.91 5.68 18.05
C VAL A 263 7.43 5.82 18.21
N VAL A 264 8.00 7.01 17.90
CA VAL A 264 9.44 7.27 17.98
C VAL A 264 9.95 7.13 19.42
N ALA A 265 9.20 7.66 20.38
CA ALA A 265 9.54 7.54 21.81
C ALA A 265 9.53 6.07 22.27
N HIS A 266 8.53 5.28 21.85
CA HIS A 266 8.45 3.87 22.19
C HIS A 266 9.57 3.04 21.53
N VAL A 267 9.93 3.34 20.26
CA VAL A 267 11.10 2.72 19.61
C VAL A 267 12.38 2.98 20.41
N ARG A 268 12.62 4.24 20.82
CA ARG A 268 13.78 4.59 21.65
C ARG A 268 13.77 3.87 22.99
N GLN A 269 12.62 3.82 23.65
CA GLN A 269 12.46 3.15 24.94
C GLN A 269 12.78 1.65 24.83
N LEU A 270 12.23 0.96 23.84
CA LEU A 270 12.48 -0.47 23.65
C LEU A 270 13.92 -0.75 23.22
N ASN A 271 14.52 0.12 22.41
CA ASN A 271 15.92 0.00 22.02
C ASN A 271 16.86 0.20 23.22
N ALA A 272 16.58 1.19 24.06
CA ALA A 272 17.30 1.39 25.33
C ALA A 272 17.11 0.18 26.29
N GLY A 273 15.98 -0.50 26.21
CA GLY A 273 15.68 -1.75 26.92
C GLY A 273 16.35 -3.00 26.31
N GLY A 274 17.18 -2.85 25.26
CA GLY A 274 17.98 -3.92 24.68
C GLY A 274 17.36 -4.64 23.47
N ILE A 275 16.22 -4.18 22.92
CA ILE A 275 15.66 -4.73 21.68
C ILE A 275 16.36 -4.08 20.48
N PRO A 276 17.02 -4.84 19.60
CA PRO A 276 17.64 -4.29 18.40
C PRO A 276 16.61 -3.62 17.47
N LEU A 277 16.99 -2.54 16.80
CA LEU A 277 16.12 -1.81 15.88
C LEU A 277 15.63 -2.69 14.71
N GLU A 278 16.45 -3.63 14.27
CA GLU A 278 16.12 -4.61 13.21
C GLU A 278 15.04 -5.63 13.65
N GLN A 279 14.78 -5.72 14.95
CA GLN A 279 13.70 -6.53 15.52
C GLN A 279 12.44 -5.71 15.79
N MET A 280 12.34 -4.52 15.20
CA MET A 280 11.20 -3.63 15.33
C MET A 280 10.61 -3.30 13.96
N ALA A 281 9.28 -3.19 13.87
CA ALA A 281 8.60 -2.80 12.64
C ALA A 281 7.48 -1.81 12.89
N VAL A 282 7.39 -0.79 12.04
CA VAL A 282 6.23 0.09 11.91
C VAL A 282 5.45 -0.35 10.68
N LEU A 283 4.21 -0.79 10.89
CA LEU A 283 3.37 -1.32 9.84
C LEU A 283 2.19 -0.37 9.59
N VAL A 284 2.09 0.12 8.38
CA VAL A 284 1.05 1.05 7.93
C VAL A 284 0.19 0.44 6.84
N ARG A 285 -1.01 0.98 6.61
CA ARG A 285 -1.90 0.44 5.58
C ARG A 285 -1.41 0.75 4.16
N THR A 286 -0.91 1.96 3.91
CA THR A 286 -0.48 2.42 2.58
C THR A 286 0.97 2.89 2.58
N ASN A 287 1.65 2.80 1.43
CA ASN A 287 3.01 3.32 1.28
C ASN A 287 3.10 4.85 1.49
N ALA A 288 2.01 5.58 1.24
CA ALA A 288 1.95 7.02 1.51
C ALA A 288 2.22 7.34 2.99
N ARG A 289 1.79 6.45 3.90
CA ARG A 289 1.96 6.64 5.34
C ARG A 289 3.34 6.30 5.87
N THR A 290 4.15 5.51 5.12
CA THR A 290 5.54 5.28 5.55
C THR A 290 6.36 6.57 5.58
N SER A 291 6.02 7.54 4.73
CA SER A 291 6.76 8.81 4.63
C SER A 291 6.74 9.64 5.91
N GLU A 292 5.66 9.58 6.66
CA GLU A 292 5.53 10.25 7.96
C GLU A 292 6.56 9.72 8.97
N PHE A 293 6.74 8.40 8.99
CA PHE A 293 7.69 7.74 9.88
C PHE A 293 9.13 7.83 9.37
N GLU A 294 9.35 7.92 8.05
CA GLU A 294 10.66 8.22 7.47
C GLU A 294 11.18 9.58 7.96
N GLU A 295 10.33 10.63 7.95
CA GLU A 295 10.67 11.96 8.47
C GLU A 295 10.93 11.91 9.97
N ALA A 296 10.00 11.32 10.72
CA ALA A 296 10.11 11.26 12.19
C ALA A 296 11.35 10.49 12.66
N PHE A 297 11.73 9.41 11.98
CA PHE A 297 12.93 8.64 12.28
C PHE A 297 14.21 9.35 11.85
N HIS A 298 14.19 10.03 10.71
CA HIS A 298 15.30 10.88 10.29
C HIS A 298 15.58 11.97 11.31
N ASP A 299 14.56 12.73 11.70
CA ASP A 299 14.67 13.83 12.68
C ASP A 299 15.09 13.31 14.07
N ALA A 300 14.73 12.07 14.38
CA ALA A 300 15.13 11.39 15.61
C ALA A 300 16.49 10.70 15.54
N ALA A 301 17.19 10.73 14.40
CA ALA A 301 18.43 9.99 14.11
C ALA A 301 18.31 8.48 14.36
N ILE A 302 17.14 7.88 14.10
CA ILE A 302 16.89 6.44 14.20
C ILE A 302 17.07 5.82 12.81
N PRO A 303 18.01 4.86 12.64
CA PRO A 303 18.15 4.14 11.39
C PRO A 303 16.89 3.31 11.09
N PHE A 304 16.49 3.29 9.82
CA PHE A 304 15.35 2.51 9.36
C PHE A 304 15.60 1.88 7.99
N GLN A 305 14.86 0.83 7.68
CA GLN A 305 14.88 0.17 6.39
C GLN A 305 13.47 0.13 5.79
N GLY A 306 13.38 0.46 4.50
CA GLY A 306 12.11 0.55 3.77
C GLY A 306 12.33 1.10 2.37
N ALA A 307 11.25 1.30 1.61
CA ALA A 307 11.33 1.97 0.33
C ALA A 307 11.46 3.49 0.57
N SER A 308 12.71 4.00 0.58
CA SER A 308 13.00 5.43 0.63
C SER A 308 12.15 6.22 -0.38
N LEU A 309 11.78 7.46 -0.04
CA LEU A 309 11.07 8.38 -0.94
C LEU A 309 11.73 8.42 -2.33
N LEU A 310 13.06 8.52 -2.40
CA LEU A 310 13.78 8.61 -3.67
C LEU A 310 13.78 7.31 -4.49
N ALA A 311 13.50 6.18 -3.87
CA ALA A 311 13.33 4.90 -4.57
C ALA A 311 11.94 4.75 -5.21
N ARG A 312 10.98 5.62 -4.87
CA ARG A 312 9.61 5.56 -5.38
C ARG A 312 9.52 6.18 -6.77
N ASP A 313 8.59 5.67 -7.59
CA ASP A 313 8.49 6.05 -9.01
C ASP A 313 8.26 7.56 -9.23
N ALA A 314 7.38 8.18 -8.45
CA ALA A 314 7.08 9.61 -8.55
C ALA A 314 8.33 10.47 -8.29
N ALA A 315 9.05 10.19 -7.22
CA ALA A 315 10.26 10.92 -6.88
C ALA A 315 11.37 10.70 -7.90
N ARG A 316 11.57 9.47 -8.38
CA ARG A 316 12.57 9.18 -9.43
C ARG A 316 12.27 9.92 -10.73
N GLN A 317 11.00 10.00 -11.14
CA GLN A 317 10.58 10.73 -12.33
C GLN A 317 10.79 12.23 -12.16
N LEU A 318 10.42 12.78 -11.00
CA LEU A 318 10.61 14.19 -10.68
C LEU A 318 12.10 14.57 -10.65
N LEU A 319 12.94 13.77 -9.95
CA LEU A 319 14.39 13.98 -9.92
C LEU A 319 15.02 13.91 -11.32
N LYS A 320 14.55 13.01 -12.17
CA LYS A 320 14.98 12.95 -13.57
C LYS A 320 14.59 14.22 -14.33
N ALA A 321 13.40 14.76 -14.10
CA ALA A 321 12.91 15.97 -14.74
C ALA A 321 13.60 17.26 -14.23
N LEU A 322 14.10 17.25 -12.99
CA LEU A 322 14.86 18.35 -12.38
C LEU A 322 16.28 18.48 -12.95
N ARG A 323 16.83 17.44 -13.58
CA ARG A 323 18.21 17.47 -14.12
C ARG A 323 18.37 18.58 -15.15
N GLY A 324 19.34 19.48 -14.90
CA GLY A 324 19.64 20.61 -15.77
C GLY A 324 18.63 21.76 -15.70
N ARG A 325 17.63 21.72 -14.81
CA ARG A 325 16.75 22.84 -14.52
C ARG A 325 17.45 23.80 -13.56
N ARG A 326 17.16 25.09 -13.72
CA ARG A 326 17.65 26.16 -12.85
C ARG A 326 16.47 27.00 -12.36
N GLY A 327 16.66 27.68 -11.24
CA GLY A 327 15.67 28.57 -10.63
C GLY A 327 15.22 28.09 -9.25
N PRO A 328 14.30 28.83 -8.61
CA PRO A 328 13.81 28.53 -7.28
C PRO A 328 13.19 27.13 -7.21
N ALA A 329 13.64 26.32 -6.27
CA ALA A 329 13.20 24.92 -6.15
C ALA A 329 11.67 24.80 -6.03
N ALA A 330 11.04 25.67 -5.23
CA ALA A 330 9.59 25.68 -5.01
C ALA A 330 8.77 25.84 -6.30
N GLU A 331 9.22 26.71 -7.22
CA GLU A 331 8.52 27.00 -8.47
C GLU A 331 8.70 25.85 -9.46
N VAL A 332 9.95 25.44 -9.68
CA VAL A 332 10.30 24.39 -10.66
C VAL A 332 9.70 23.05 -10.26
N VAL A 333 9.76 22.68 -8.97
CA VAL A 333 9.20 21.43 -8.48
C VAL A 333 7.67 21.42 -8.60
N ARG A 334 7.00 22.53 -8.27
CA ARG A 334 5.54 22.65 -8.40
C ARG A 334 5.10 22.52 -9.85
N GLU A 335 5.79 23.21 -10.78
CA GLU A 335 5.53 23.11 -12.22
C GLU A 335 5.68 21.67 -12.71
N LEU A 336 6.78 21.01 -12.40
CA LEU A 336 7.06 19.64 -12.83
C LEU A 336 6.11 18.62 -12.19
N ALA A 337 5.72 18.81 -10.93
CA ALA A 337 4.73 17.97 -10.27
C ALA A 337 3.35 18.10 -10.93
N ALA A 338 2.94 19.32 -11.30
CA ALA A 338 1.72 19.55 -12.06
C ALA A 338 1.78 18.90 -13.45
N GLN A 339 2.92 19.01 -14.17
CA GLN A 339 3.14 18.32 -15.45
C GLN A 339 3.11 16.80 -15.31
N GLN A 340 3.49 16.26 -14.15
CA GLN A 340 3.36 14.84 -13.80
C GLN A 340 1.97 14.47 -13.28
N GLY A 341 1.01 15.41 -13.27
CA GLY A 341 -0.37 15.16 -12.91
C GLY A 341 -0.64 15.17 -11.40
N LEU A 342 0.08 16.00 -10.63
CA LEU A 342 -0.32 16.33 -9.27
C LEU A 342 -1.70 17.01 -9.32
N LEU A 343 -2.64 16.46 -8.57
CA LEU A 343 -4.00 16.97 -8.49
C LEU A 343 -4.11 17.98 -7.34
N THR A 344 -4.81 19.09 -7.58
CA THR A 344 -5.14 20.09 -6.55
C THR A 344 -6.15 19.55 -5.52
N GLU A 345 -7.05 18.70 -5.97
CA GLU A 345 -7.97 17.95 -5.13
C GLU A 345 -7.84 16.46 -5.48
N VAL A 346 -7.55 15.65 -4.48
CA VAL A 346 -7.40 14.20 -4.66
C VAL A 346 -8.80 13.58 -4.60
N PRO A 347 -9.32 13.02 -5.72
CA PRO A 347 -10.62 12.36 -5.70
C PRO A 347 -10.64 11.17 -4.73
N ASP A 348 -11.80 10.94 -4.10
CA ASP A 348 -11.97 9.79 -3.20
C ASP A 348 -11.81 8.42 -3.91
N LYS A 349 -11.86 8.40 -5.25
CA LYS A 349 -11.80 7.19 -6.10
C LYS A 349 -10.44 7.02 -6.77
N LEU A 350 -9.37 6.93 -5.99
CA LEU A 350 -8.04 6.60 -6.52
C LEU A 350 -7.60 5.22 -6.07
N GLY A 351 -6.99 4.46 -6.98
CA GLY A 351 -6.27 3.24 -6.62
C GLY A 351 -5.12 3.53 -5.65
N GLU A 352 -4.73 2.55 -4.85
CA GLU A 352 -3.73 2.73 -3.77
C GLU A 352 -2.39 3.28 -4.30
N ARG A 353 -1.95 2.82 -5.47
CA ARG A 353 -0.69 3.31 -6.08
C ARG A 353 -0.78 4.75 -6.57
N GLU A 354 -1.96 5.17 -7.06
CA GLU A 354 -2.17 6.57 -7.42
C GLU A 354 -2.23 7.46 -6.17
N GLN A 355 -2.90 7.02 -5.12
CA GLN A 355 -2.89 7.73 -3.84
C GLN A 355 -1.46 7.93 -3.33
N THR A 356 -0.63 6.88 -3.39
CA THR A 356 0.79 6.96 -3.02
C THR A 356 1.54 7.94 -3.90
N ARG A 357 1.32 7.89 -5.22
CA ARG A 357 1.97 8.81 -6.16
C ARG A 357 1.59 10.27 -5.90
N GLN A 358 0.32 10.55 -5.67
CA GLN A 358 -0.17 11.89 -5.33
C GLN A 358 0.44 12.38 -4.00
N ALA A 359 0.49 11.53 -3.00
CA ALA A 359 1.11 11.86 -1.72
C ALA A 359 2.62 12.14 -1.84
N ASP A 360 3.34 11.33 -2.64
CA ASP A 360 4.77 11.52 -2.88
C ASP A 360 5.05 12.83 -3.63
N LEU A 361 4.27 13.16 -4.67
CA LEU A 361 4.39 14.42 -5.40
C LEU A 361 4.07 15.64 -4.51
N ALA A 362 2.97 15.57 -3.76
CA ALA A 362 2.59 16.64 -2.82
C ALA A 362 3.66 16.85 -1.74
N ARG A 363 4.28 15.76 -1.26
CA ARG A 363 5.39 15.82 -0.30
C ARG A 363 6.60 16.51 -0.89
N LEU A 364 7.00 16.15 -2.12
CA LEU A 364 8.15 16.78 -2.79
C LEU A 364 7.92 18.28 -3.03
N VAL A 365 6.69 18.68 -3.37
CA VAL A 365 6.32 20.11 -3.50
C VAL A 365 6.45 20.80 -2.14
N ARG A 366 5.91 20.22 -1.06
CA ARG A 366 6.01 20.79 0.29
C ARG A 366 7.47 20.96 0.72
N LEU A 367 8.30 19.92 0.53
CA LEU A 367 9.73 19.98 0.86
C LEU A 367 10.46 21.08 0.07
N ALA A 368 10.09 21.28 -1.20
CA ALA A 368 10.65 22.35 -2.02
C ALA A 368 10.17 23.75 -1.57
N GLU A 369 8.92 23.86 -1.10
CA GLU A 369 8.37 25.12 -0.55
C GLU A 369 9.02 25.53 0.78
N GLU A 370 9.45 24.54 1.57
CA GLU A 370 10.19 24.74 2.83
C GLU A 370 11.69 25.04 2.59
N PHE A 371 12.21 24.77 1.38
CA PHE A 371 13.61 24.95 1.03
C PHE A 371 13.84 26.30 0.34
N PRO A 372 14.60 27.24 0.95
CA PRO A 372 14.79 28.60 0.41
C PRO A 372 15.93 28.68 -0.62
N GLY A 373 16.06 27.71 -1.52
CA GLY A 373 17.18 27.62 -2.45
C GLY A 373 16.80 27.23 -3.86
N GLU A 374 17.83 27.04 -4.68
CA GLU A 374 17.71 26.61 -6.06
C GLU A 374 17.61 25.08 -6.21
N VAL A 375 17.22 24.63 -7.43
CA VAL A 375 17.02 23.22 -7.76
C VAL A 375 18.19 22.32 -7.37
N ASP A 376 19.43 22.74 -7.65
CA ASP A 376 20.61 21.90 -7.39
C ASP A 376 20.78 21.62 -5.88
N GLY A 377 20.68 22.66 -5.03
CA GLY A 377 20.74 22.51 -3.59
C GLY A 377 19.56 21.70 -3.01
N PHE A 378 18.38 21.82 -3.63
CA PHE A 378 17.23 20.99 -3.25
C PHE A 378 17.44 19.51 -3.56
N VAL A 379 18.02 19.20 -4.72
CA VAL A 379 18.38 17.82 -5.09
C VAL A 379 19.41 17.25 -4.12
N GLU A 380 20.43 18.03 -3.72
CA GLU A 380 21.41 17.63 -2.71
C GLU A 380 20.73 17.36 -1.36
N LEU A 381 19.86 18.24 -0.89
CA LEU A 381 19.07 18.05 0.33
C LEU A 381 18.26 16.74 0.30
N LEU A 382 17.60 16.46 -0.83
CA LEU A 382 16.84 15.22 -0.98
C LEU A 382 17.74 13.99 -0.90
N HIS A 383 18.91 14.02 -1.53
CA HIS A 383 19.87 12.92 -1.49
C HIS A 383 20.48 12.74 -0.09
N GLU A 384 20.77 13.81 0.63
CA GLU A 384 21.24 13.76 2.00
C GLU A 384 20.19 13.16 2.93
N ARG A 385 18.95 13.66 2.83
CA ARG A 385 17.85 13.29 3.73
C ARG A 385 17.24 11.92 3.43
N PHE A 386 17.13 11.53 2.16
CA PHE A 386 16.41 10.33 1.72
C PHE A 386 17.25 9.39 0.83
N GLY A 387 18.51 9.72 0.52
CA GLY A 387 19.35 8.93 -0.39
C GLY A 387 19.91 7.65 0.21
N LYS A 388 19.95 7.56 1.52
CA LYS A 388 20.45 6.39 2.24
C LYS A 388 19.31 5.76 3.06
N SER A 389 18.65 4.74 2.51
CA SER A 389 18.08 3.74 3.40
C SER A 389 19.27 2.97 3.99
N SER A 390 19.51 3.04 5.28
CA SER A 390 20.45 2.13 5.93
C SER A 390 19.91 0.71 5.71
N GLY A 391 20.72 -0.23 5.29
CA GLY A 391 20.34 -1.64 5.16
C GLY A 391 20.06 -2.30 6.53
N SER A 392 19.99 -1.51 7.60
CA SER A 392 19.74 -1.89 9.00
C SER A 392 18.79 -0.90 9.66
N GLY A 393 18.20 -1.26 10.78
CA GLY A 393 17.31 -0.41 11.58
C GLY A 393 15.84 -0.84 11.54
N VAL A 394 14.95 0.04 12.00
CA VAL A 394 13.51 -0.23 12.11
C VAL A 394 12.89 -0.48 10.73
N HIS A 395 12.11 -1.55 10.61
CA HIS A 395 11.41 -1.86 9.37
C HIS A 395 10.19 -0.94 9.18
N LEU A 396 10.14 -0.20 8.07
CA LEU A 396 8.97 0.58 7.64
C LEU A 396 8.29 -0.13 6.47
N LEU A 397 7.14 -0.74 6.70
CA LEU A 397 6.46 -1.59 5.73
C LEU A 397 4.95 -1.32 5.70
N THR A 398 4.31 -1.72 4.61
CA THR A 398 2.86 -1.89 4.64
C THR A 398 2.48 -3.20 5.30
N LEU A 399 1.26 -3.27 5.86
CA LEU A 399 0.68 -4.48 6.44
C LEU A 399 0.73 -5.67 5.47
N HIS A 400 0.45 -5.46 4.18
CA HIS A 400 0.54 -6.50 3.16
C HIS A 400 1.96 -7.08 3.03
N ARG A 401 2.98 -6.22 3.06
CA ARG A 401 4.38 -6.66 2.96
C ARG A 401 4.89 -7.33 4.23
N ALA A 402 4.19 -7.16 5.33
CA ALA A 402 4.52 -7.77 6.61
C ALA A 402 4.05 -9.24 6.71
N LYS A 403 3.18 -9.70 5.80
CA LYS A 403 2.74 -11.10 5.77
C LYS A 403 3.94 -12.04 5.62
N GLY A 404 3.99 -13.09 6.46
CA GLY A 404 5.10 -14.03 6.51
C GLY A 404 6.33 -13.56 7.29
N LEU A 405 6.35 -12.29 7.77
CA LEU A 405 7.42 -11.75 8.61
C LEU A 405 6.98 -11.65 10.07
N GLU A 406 7.94 -11.39 10.98
CA GLU A 406 7.67 -11.29 12.43
C GLU A 406 8.81 -10.52 13.14
N TRP A 407 8.47 -9.78 14.19
CA TRP A 407 9.40 -8.94 14.94
C TRP A 407 9.15 -9.01 16.45
N GLU A 408 10.16 -8.72 17.25
CA GLU A 408 10.02 -8.60 18.72
C GLU A 408 9.04 -7.48 19.10
N ALA A 409 9.08 -6.36 18.35
CA ALA A 409 8.18 -5.24 18.57
C ALA A 409 7.51 -4.78 17.27
N VAL A 410 6.19 -4.60 17.29
CA VAL A 410 5.40 -4.09 16.17
C VAL A 410 4.61 -2.87 16.61
N PHE A 411 4.64 -1.85 15.77
CA PHE A 411 3.91 -0.62 15.93
C PHE A 411 2.89 -0.49 14.80
N LEU A 412 1.62 -0.37 15.14
CA LEU A 412 0.49 -0.18 14.23
C LEU A 412 -0.09 1.23 14.43
N PRO A 413 0.49 2.25 13.80
CA PRO A 413 -0.07 3.59 13.84
C PRO A 413 -1.22 3.74 12.84
N ARG A 414 -1.97 4.86 12.96
CA ARG A 414 -3.04 5.22 12.03
C ARG A 414 -4.17 4.16 11.94
N VAL A 415 -4.47 3.49 13.07
CA VAL A 415 -5.62 2.59 13.14
C VAL A 415 -6.90 3.43 13.30
N GLU A 416 -7.32 4.05 12.20
CA GLU A 416 -8.41 5.03 12.16
C GLU A 416 -9.28 4.88 10.90
N GLU A 417 -10.54 5.32 10.99
CA GLU A 417 -11.49 5.26 9.88
C GLU A 417 -10.97 6.02 8.64
N GLY A 418 -10.97 5.34 7.50
CA GLY A 418 -10.46 5.85 6.24
C GLY A 418 -9.00 5.57 5.97
N GLU A 419 -8.27 5.05 6.99
CA GLU A 419 -6.89 4.56 6.87
C GLU A 419 -6.85 3.03 7.02
N LEU A 420 -7.39 2.50 8.10
CA LEU A 420 -7.57 1.06 8.35
C LEU A 420 -8.91 0.85 9.08
N PRO A 421 -9.99 0.50 8.39
CA PRO A 421 -10.09 0.19 6.95
C PRO A 421 -9.95 1.42 6.05
N VAL A 422 -9.41 1.22 4.85
CA VAL A 422 -9.49 2.24 3.79
C VAL A 422 -10.94 2.43 3.36
N ARG A 423 -11.31 3.65 2.91
CA ARG A 423 -12.71 4.04 2.66
C ARG A 423 -13.50 3.10 1.74
N ARG A 424 -12.83 2.42 0.82
CA ARG A 424 -13.44 1.52 -0.19
C ARG A 424 -12.86 0.13 -0.18
N GLY A 425 -12.12 -0.23 0.87
CA GLY A 425 -11.63 -1.58 1.06
C GLY A 425 -12.77 -2.53 1.42
N ASP A 426 -12.65 -3.78 1.02
CA ASP A 426 -13.47 -4.86 1.58
C ASP A 426 -13.22 -4.94 3.09
N ILE A 427 -14.25 -4.66 3.87
CA ILE A 427 -14.14 -4.61 5.34
C ILE A 427 -13.68 -5.95 5.93
N ALA A 428 -14.05 -7.07 5.32
CA ALA A 428 -13.62 -8.38 5.77
C ALA A 428 -12.13 -8.61 5.50
N GLU A 429 -11.64 -8.19 4.32
CA GLU A 429 -10.21 -8.26 3.97
C GLU A 429 -9.38 -7.29 4.81
N GLU A 430 -9.85 -6.05 5.00
CA GLU A 430 -9.19 -5.06 5.87
C GLU A 430 -9.09 -5.52 7.33
N ARG A 431 -10.13 -6.23 7.84
CA ARG A 431 -10.09 -6.84 9.18
C ARG A 431 -9.04 -7.95 9.26
N ARG A 432 -8.94 -8.81 8.24
CA ARG A 432 -7.88 -9.83 8.16
C ARG A 432 -6.49 -9.19 8.08
N LEU A 433 -6.38 -8.10 7.33
CA LEU A 433 -5.13 -7.35 7.23
C LEU A 433 -4.71 -6.76 8.60
N PHE A 434 -5.66 -6.24 9.37
CA PHE A 434 -5.39 -5.81 10.74
C PHE A 434 -4.98 -6.97 11.64
N TYR A 435 -5.68 -8.11 11.56
CA TYR A 435 -5.32 -9.34 12.28
C TYR A 435 -3.91 -9.81 11.92
N VAL A 436 -3.54 -9.78 10.63
CA VAL A 436 -2.16 -10.04 10.19
C VAL A 436 -1.18 -9.11 10.90
N GLY A 437 -1.45 -7.81 10.93
CA GLY A 437 -0.59 -6.82 11.60
C GLY A 437 -0.38 -7.13 13.09
N LEU A 438 -1.46 -7.40 13.83
CA LEU A 438 -1.39 -7.76 15.26
C LEU A 438 -0.52 -9.00 15.50
N THR A 439 -0.69 -10.04 14.67
CA THR A 439 0.01 -11.32 14.79
C THR A 439 1.45 -11.32 14.27
N ARG A 440 1.98 -10.17 13.83
CA ARG A 440 3.41 -10.02 13.49
C ARG A 440 4.28 -9.74 14.71
N ALA A 441 3.68 -9.30 15.81
CA ALA A 441 4.40 -9.03 17.06
C ALA A 441 4.70 -10.33 17.81
N LYS A 442 5.94 -10.47 18.28
CA LYS A 442 6.33 -11.55 19.20
C LYS A 442 6.01 -11.19 20.64
N ARG A 443 6.43 -10.00 21.10
CA ARG A 443 6.31 -9.59 22.50
C ARG A 443 5.67 -8.23 22.70
N HIS A 444 6.10 -7.23 21.93
CA HIS A 444 5.67 -5.86 22.11
C HIS A 444 4.77 -5.43 20.98
N LEU A 445 3.59 -4.97 21.31
CA LEU A 445 2.61 -4.47 20.34
C LEU A 445 2.11 -3.11 20.79
N LEU A 446 2.21 -2.12 19.89
CA LEU A 446 1.63 -0.80 20.08
C LEU A 446 0.62 -0.52 18.97
N VAL A 447 -0.59 -0.14 19.34
CA VAL A 447 -1.67 0.24 18.42
C VAL A 447 -2.10 1.66 18.74
N THR A 448 -2.06 2.56 17.75
CA THR A 448 -2.40 3.97 17.98
C THR A 448 -3.14 4.61 16.80
N TRP A 449 -3.84 5.69 17.10
CA TRP A 449 -4.60 6.49 16.13
C TRP A 449 -4.54 7.97 16.52
N GLU A 450 -4.76 8.87 15.58
CA GLU A 450 -4.79 10.32 15.78
C GLU A 450 -6.13 10.93 15.37
N GLY A 451 -6.81 10.32 14.39
CA GLY A 451 -8.10 10.75 13.90
C GLY A 451 -9.28 10.03 14.55
N LYS A 452 -10.34 9.81 13.76
CA LYS A 452 -11.47 9.00 14.20
C LYS A 452 -11.03 7.54 14.36
N PRO A 453 -11.16 6.94 15.56
CA PRO A 453 -10.72 5.57 15.79
C PRO A 453 -11.38 4.59 14.81
N SER A 454 -10.63 3.61 14.37
CA SER A 454 -11.12 2.53 13.53
C SER A 454 -12.21 1.73 14.24
N ARG A 455 -13.23 1.30 13.50
CA ARG A 455 -14.23 0.33 13.98
C ARG A 455 -13.61 -0.97 14.49
N PHE A 456 -12.43 -1.34 13.99
CA PHE A 456 -11.72 -2.53 14.44
C PHE A 456 -11.23 -2.43 15.88
N LEU A 457 -11.02 -1.22 16.42
CA LEU A 457 -10.66 -1.02 17.83
C LEU A 457 -11.84 -1.38 18.75
N GLU A 458 -13.08 -1.07 18.36
CA GLU A 458 -14.27 -1.50 19.11
C GLU A 458 -14.39 -3.04 19.10
N GLU A 459 -14.03 -3.68 17.99
CA GLU A 459 -14.01 -5.14 17.87
C GLU A 459 -12.96 -5.78 18.78
N LEU A 460 -11.85 -5.08 19.07
CA LEU A 460 -10.86 -5.46 20.08
C LEU A 460 -11.34 -5.23 21.53
N GLY A 461 -12.54 -4.65 21.73
CA GLY A 461 -13.04 -4.28 23.04
C GLY A 461 -12.42 -3.00 23.60
N VAL A 462 -11.72 -2.23 22.78
CA VAL A 462 -11.16 -0.93 23.15
C VAL A 462 -12.25 0.12 23.03
N ARG A 463 -12.65 0.73 24.15
CA ARG A 463 -13.49 1.92 24.14
C ARG A 463 -12.64 3.11 23.68
N ALA A 464 -12.44 3.21 22.37
CA ALA A 464 -11.68 4.27 21.77
C ALA A 464 -12.52 5.55 21.78
N ALA A 465 -12.34 6.40 22.79
CA ALA A 465 -12.74 7.80 22.63
C ALA A 465 -11.91 8.37 21.47
N ALA A 466 -12.55 9.14 20.57
CA ALA A 466 -11.78 9.97 19.66
C ALA A 466 -10.80 10.79 20.51
N PRO A 467 -9.49 10.86 20.17
CA PRO A 467 -8.61 11.78 20.85
C PRO A 467 -9.31 13.13 20.81
N PRO A 468 -9.24 13.93 21.87
CA PRO A 468 -9.67 15.30 21.77
C PRO A 468 -8.92 15.79 20.52
N LEU A 469 -9.68 16.04 19.45
CA LEU A 469 -9.12 16.67 18.25
C LEU A 469 -8.22 17.74 18.83
N PRO A 470 -6.89 17.80 18.48
CA PRO A 470 -6.15 18.99 18.82
C PRO A 470 -7.11 20.03 18.37
N LYS A 471 -7.64 20.83 19.31
CA LYS A 471 -8.55 21.90 18.94
C LYS A 471 -7.78 22.54 17.79
N ARG A 472 -8.11 22.14 16.52
CA ARG A 472 -7.99 23.10 15.48
C ARG A 472 -8.78 24.21 16.13
N GLU A 473 -8.08 25.10 16.76
CA GLU A 473 -8.56 26.43 16.90
C GLU A 473 -8.96 26.74 15.47
N LYS A 474 -10.20 26.43 15.14
CA LYS A 474 -10.91 27.36 14.31
C LYS A 474 -10.62 28.61 15.11
N ALA A 475 -9.66 29.40 14.59
CA ALA A 475 -9.62 30.77 15.01
C ALA A 475 -11.09 31.14 14.89
N VAL A 476 -11.79 31.16 16.02
CA VAL A 476 -13.11 31.76 16.09
C VAL A 476 -12.71 33.20 15.89
N LEU A 477 -12.57 33.52 14.58
CA LEU A 477 -12.42 34.88 14.13
C LEU A 477 -13.69 35.51 14.66
N GLU A 478 -13.56 36.11 15.85
CA GLU A 478 -14.62 36.98 16.35
C GLU A 478 -15.03 37.81 15.15
N GLN A 479 -16.30 37.85 14.84
CA GLN A 479 -16.85 38.52 13.66
C GLN A 479 -16.67 40.04 13.86
N THR A 480 -15.39 40.45 13.90
CA THR A 480 -15.04 41.88 13.98
C THR A 480 -15.17 42.51 12.60
N PRO A 481 -15.45 43.80 12.50
CA PRO A 481 -15.50 44.51 11.22
C PRO A 481 -14.24 44.28 10.35
N ALA A 482 -13.07 44.19 10.98
CA ALA A 482 -11.79 43.89 10.31
C ALA A 482 -11.77 42.48 9.68
N VAL A 483 -12.25 41.46 10.40
CA VAL A 483 -12.37 40.11 9.88
C VAL A 483 -13.31 40.05 8.67
N GLN A 484 -14.44 40.75 8.76
CA GLN A 484 -15.42 40.74 7.68
C GLN A 484 -14.89 41.46 6.43
N ALA A 485 -14.25 42.60 6.58
CA ALA A 485 -13.65 43.37 5.49
C ALA A 485 -12.54 42.59 4.77
N LEU A 486 -11.69 41.87 5.52
CA LEU A 486 -10.63 41.03 4.93
C LEU A 486 -11.19 39.77 4.25
N LYS A 487 -12.27 39.18 4.75
CA LYS A 487 -13.00 38.09 4.08
C LYS A 487 -13.60 38.52 2.77
N GLU A 488 -14.27 39.68 2.74
CA GLU A 488 -14.85 40.25 1.55
C GLU A 488 -13.80 40.62 0.49
N TRP A 489 -12.71 41.24 0.93
CA TRP A 489 -11.56 41.55 0.04
C TRP A 489 -10.96 40.24 -0.52
N ARG A 490 -10.71 39.25 0.30
CA ARG A 490 -10.18 37.96 -0.13
C ARG A 490 -11.07 37.28 -1.17
N LEU A 491 -12.41 37.33 -0.95
CA LEU A 491 -13.38 36.76 -1.88
C LEU A 491 -13.43 37.50 -3.21
N ALA A 492 -13.39 38.84 -3.17
CA ALA A 492 -13.32 39.68 -4.37
C ALA A 492 -12.05 39.41 -5.18
N ARG A 493 -10.90 39.31 -4.50
CA ARG A 493 -9.62 39.03 -5.13
C ARG A 493 -9.56 37.62 -5.71
N ALA A 494 -10.07 36.63 -5.02
CA ALA A 494 -10.17 35.26 -5.48
C ALA A 494 -11.00 35.14 -6.77
N ARG A 495 -12.09 35.91 -6.87
CA ARG A 495 -12.90 36.00 -8.11
C ARG A 495 -12.14 36.69 -9.26
N ALA A 496 -11.44 37.76 -8.96
CA ALA A 496 -10.65 38.49 -9.96
C ALA A 496 -9.48 37.68 -10.52
N ASP A 497 -8.88 36.85 -9.69
CA ASP A 497 -7.76 35.99 -10.05
C ASP A 497 -8.21 34.58 -10.53
N GLU A 498 -9.52 34.32 -10.59
CA GLU A 498 -10.10 32.99 -10.92
C GLU A 498 -9.55 31.81 -10.08
N VAL A 499 -9.28 32.06 -8.80
CA VAL A 499 -8.74 31.07 -7.86
C VAL A 499 -9.65 30.92 -6.64
N PRO A 500 -9.64 29.76 -5.95
CA PRO A 500 -10.34 29.60 -4.67
C PRO A 500 -9.83 30.58 -3.61
N ALA A 501 -10.70 31.07 -2.72
CA ALA A 501 -10.38 32.09 -1.71
C ALA A 501 -9.20 31.71 -0.79
N TYR A 502 -9.02 30.43 -0.47
CA TYR A 502 -7.91 29.94 0.36
C TYR A 502 -6.54 30.02 -0.34
N VAL A 503 -6.50 30.14 -1.68
CA VAL A 503 -5.27 30.34 -2.45
C VAL A 503 -4.72 31.75 -2.24
N VAL A 504 -5.60 32.74 -2.11
CA VAL A 504 -5.20 34.10 -1.76
C VAL A 504 -4.55 34.08 -0.37
N PHE A 505 -5.26 33.63 0.66
CA PHE A 505 -4.75 33.20 1.96
C PHE A 505 -5.85 32.46 2.75
N ASN A 506 -5.45 31.57 3.66
CA ASN A 506 -6.34 30.77 4.48
C ASN A 506 -6.85 31.56 5.73
N ASP A 507 -7.81 30.96 6.48
CA ASP A 507 -8.39 31.62 7.65
C ASP A 507 -7.37 31.82 8.80
N ARG A 508 -6.31 30.99 8.89
CA ARG A 508 -5.22 31.17 9.88
C ARG A 508 -4.41 32.44 9.54
N THR A 509 -4.05 32.60 8.26
CA THR A 509 -3.37 33.82 7.80
C THR A 509 -4.23 35.06 8.02
N LEU A 510 -5.55 34.95 7.80
CA LEU A 510 -6.50 36.03 8.08
C LEU A 510 -6.51 36.39 9.57
N ALA A 511 -6.52 35.40 10.47
CA ALA A 511 -6.44 35.62 11.91
C ALA A 511 -5.14 36.34 12.32
N GLU A 512 -4.00 35.92 11.76
CA GLU A 512 -2.70 36.55 12.02
C GLU A 512 -2.63 37.98 11.50
N LEU A 513 -3.23 38.27 10.33
CA LEU A 513 -3.33 39.62 9.76
C LEU A 513 -4.12 40.57 10.68
N VAL A 514 -5.26 40.09 11.21
CA VAL A 514 -6.06 40.88 12.15
C VAL A 514 -5.35 41.06 13.49
N ALA A 515 -4.69 40.00 14.02
CA ALA A 515 -4.01 40.05 15.30
C ALA A 515 -2.76 40.95 15.28
N ARG A 516 -2.01 40.95 14.18
CA ARG A 516 -0.73 41.70 14.05
C ARG A 516 -0.90 43.08 13.44
N THR A 517 -2.00 43.32 12.70
CA THR A 517 -2.29 44.60 12.00
C THR A 517 -1.05 45.24 11.38
N PRO A 518 -0.34 44.53 10.45
CA PRO A 518 0.90 45.03 9.87
C PRO A 518 0.66 46.34 9.11
N ARG A 519 1.56 47.31 9.25
CA ARG A 519 1.48 48.63 8.64
C ARG A 519 2.48 48.84 7.50
N THR A 520 3.46 47.93 7.39
CA THR A 520 4.50 48.00 6.37
C THR A 520 4.65 46.67 5.64
N LEU A 521 5.19 46.68 4.40
CA LEU A 521 5.48 45.45 3.67
C LEU A 521 6.45 44.55 4.42
N ALA A 522 7.39 45.11 5.18
CA ALA A 522 8.33 44.35 5.99
C ALA A 522 7.62 43.60 7.13
N GLU A 523 6.67 44.23 7.82
CA GLU A 523 5.84 43.60 8.85
C GLU A 523 4.90 42.54 8.24
N LEU A 524 4.30 42.84 7.07
CA LEU A 524 3.42 41.94 6.36
C LEU A 524 4.16 40.67 5.91
N ALA A 525 5.44 40.77 5.54
CA ALA A 525 6.29 39.62 5.21
C ALA A 525 6.52 38.66 6.37
N THR A 526 6.36 39.12 7.63
CA THR A 526 6.51 38.28 8.83
C THR A 526 5.24 37.49 9.16
N VAL A 527 4.12 37.76 8.49
CA VAL A 527 2.84 37.08 8.75
C VAL A 527 2.85 35.68 8.15
N PRO A 528 2.64 34.62 8.97
CA PRO A 528 2.58 33.25 8.46
C PRO A 528 1.54 33.09 7.35
N GLY A 529 1.98 32.58 6.19
CA GLY A 529 1.14 32.40 5.00
C GLY A 529 1.17 33.55 4.00
N ILE A 530 1.95 34.62 4.26
CA ILE A 530 2.28 35.68 3.30
C ILE A 530 3.74 35.49 2.88
N GLY A 531 3.95 34.70 1.84
CA GLY A 531 5.27 34.54 1.22
C GLY A 531 5.60 35.65 0.21
N PRO A 532 6.83 35.68 -0.33
CA PRO A 532 7.29 36.76 -1.24
C PRO A 532 6.36 37.01 -2.41
N ALA A 533 5.87 35.97 -3.08
CA ALA A 533 4.96 36.09 -4.21
C ALA A 533 3.59 36.71 -3.82
N LYS A 534 3.07 36.42 -2.64
CA LYS A 534 1.83 37.01 -2.14
C LYS A 534 2.05 38.44 -1.65
N LEU A 535 3.22 38.72 -1.11
CA LEU A 535 3.62 40.06 -0.69
C LEU A 535 3.72 41.00 -1.91
N GLU A 536 4.33 40.52 -2.98
CA GLU A 536 4.45 41.27 -4.22
C GLU A 536 3.08 41.49 -4.89
N ARG A 537 2.25 40.43 -4.97
CA ARG A 537 0.98 40.45 -5.68
C ARG A 537 -0.13 41.18 -4.92
N TYR A 538 -0.18 41.01 -3.60
CA TYR A 538 -1.29 41.46 -2.76
C TYR A 538 -0.88 42.48 -1.67
N GLY A 539 0.41 42.62 -1.40
CA GLY A 539 0.93 43.37 -0.26
C GLY A 539 0.41 44.81 -0.16
N PRO A 540 0.55 45.65 -1.23
CA PRO A 540 0.08 47.04 -1.21
C PRO A 540 -1.44 47.15 -0.97
N GLU A 541 -2.24 46.34 -1.66
CA GLU A 541 -3.71 46.36 -1.52
C GLU A 541 -4.15 45.87 -0.13
N LEU A 542 -3.47 44.86 0.40
CA LEU A 542 -3.77 44.29 1.68
C LEU A 542 -3.45 45.25 2.84
N LEU A 543 -2.32 45.98 2.75
CA LEU A 543 -1.96 47.04 3.70
C LEU A 543 -2.96 48.19 3.67
N ALA A 544 -3.38 48.64 2.48
CA ALA A 544 -4.40 49.66 2.36
C ALA A 544 -5.71 49.22 3.04
N ARG A 545 -6.13 47.98 2.80
CA ARG A 545 -7.35 47.44 3.42
C ARG A 545 -7.25 47.25 4.94
N LEU A 546 -6.08 46.87 5.43
CA LEU A 546 -5.82 46.81 6.87
C LEU A 546 -5.85 48.21 7.53
N ALA A 547 -5.37 49.23 6.84
CA ALA A 547 -5.41 50.60 7.34
C ALA A 547 -6.84 51.18 7.40
N ASP A 548 -7.74 50.72 6.51
CA ASP A 548 -9.16 51.16 6.48
C ASP A 548 -9.98 50.58 7.64
N VAL A 549 -9.52 49.48 8.29
CA VAL A 549 -10.27 48.75 9.27
C VAL A 549 -9.57 48.65 10.64
N ALA A 550 -8.38 49.26 10.78
CA ALA A 550 -7.65 49.42 12.03
C ALA A 550 -8.07 50.69 12.76
#